data_853f0e4c934e4b8a26897226cac0fae3
#
_entry.id   853f0e4c934e4b8a26897226cac0fae3
#
_cell.length_a   1.000
_cell.length_b   1.000
_cell.length_c   1.000
_cell.angle_alpha   90.00
_cell.angle_beta   90.00
_cell.angle_gamma   90.00
#
_symmetry.space_group_name_H-M   'P 1'
#
loop_
_entity.id
_entity.type
_entity.pdbx_description
1 polymer ?
#
loop_
_entity_poly.entity_id
_entity_poly.type
_entity_poly.pdbx_seq_one_letter_code
_entity_poly.pdbx_strand_id
1 'polypeptide(L)'
;MFKTFYDNNDAITATGLCQIQDTRYLVQNPPNLPLSQKELDEIHDLTYERDVHPYYRTGGPTKAIETIRFSIASHRGCYGECNFCSIAVHQGRNVVSRSESSILKEALAITKLVGFRGYISDVGGPTANMYMIECEQKKEKGSCKNKRCLYPKACENLPLNHGPQIELLNKIAGIEGVKKVFVASGIRYDMVMEDKKRGLKYLENIVKNHISGQMKIAPEHATPQVLKAMGKPGTEYLKKFKNEFNKLNNNETDEYSRQYLTYYIIAAHPGCTFKDMLDLKEFARKELKITPEQVQVFTPLPSTYSALMYHTGIESFTGKEIFVEKDPIKRDSQKAVILGRDHYRRPTKHDYGDKKRLRR
;
A
#
# COMPACT_ATOMS: atom_id res chain seq x y z
N MET A 1 -1.81 8.90 25.88
CA MET A 1 -1.19 9.65 24.78
C MET A 1 -1.57 9.10 23.41
N PHE A 2 -1.18 7.88 23.00
CA PHE A 2 -1.45 7.36 21.62
C PHE A 2 -2.95 7.36 21.28
N LYS A 3 -3.83 6.86 22.18
CA LYS A 3 -5.27 6.87 21.95
C LYS A 3 -5.81 8.29 21.75
N THR A 4 -5.40 9.24 22.59
CA THR A 4 -5.79 10.65 22.46
C THR A 4 -5.37 11.22 21.11
N PHE A 5 -4.13 10.94 20.67
CA PHE A 5 -3.64 11.31 19.35
C PHE A 5 -4.49 10.68 18.23
N TYR A 6 -4.73 9.37 18.32
CA TYR A 6 -5.45 8.64 17.26
C TYR A 6 -6.92 9.07 17.15
N ASP A 7 -7.57 9.35 18.29
CA ASP A 7 -8.95 9.85 18.32
C ASP A 7 -9.07 11.28 17.76
N ASN A 8 -7.95 12.03 17.71
CA ASN A 8 -7.87 13.39 17.17
C ASN A 8 -7.05 13.46 15.85
N ASN A 9 -6.98 12.38 15.10
CA ASN A 9 -6.29 12.32 13.81
C ASN A 9 -7.26 12.38 12.62
N ASP A 10 -8.49 12.80 12.83
CA ASP A 10 -9.46 13.02 11.76
C ASP A 10 -9.77 14.51 11.66
N ALA A 11 -9.61 15.06 10.45
CA ALA A 11 -9.69 16.49 10.22
C ALA A 11 -11.05 17.13 10.57
N ILE A 12 -12.14 16.35 10.54
CA ILE A 12 -13.49 16.86 10.79
C ILE A 12 -13.82 16.84 12.28
N THR A 13 -13.32 15.83 13.01
CA THR A 13 -13.68 15.61 14.42
C THR A 13 -12.57 15.90 15.42
N ALA A 14 -11.35 16.21 14.93
CA ALA A 14 -10.21 16.47 15.79
C ALA A 14 -10.33 17.81 16.53
N THR A 15 -9.77 17.84 17.73
CA THR A 15 -9.51 19.06 18.51
C THR A 15 -8.01 19.31 18.59
N GLY A 16 -7.62 20.52 18.96
CA GLY A 16 -6.23 20.83 19.28
C GLY A 16 -5.74 19.99 20.47
N LEU A 17 -4.53 19.53 20.43
CA LEU A 17 -3.89 18.77 21.51
C LEU A 17 -2.77 19.60 22.12
N CYS A 18 -2.68 19.57 23.44
CA CYS A 18 -1.60 20.22 24.18
C CYS A 18 -0.90 19.18 25.06
N GLN A 19 0.41 19.10 24.98
CA GLN A 19 1.25 18.21 25.77
C GLN A 19 2.34 19.01 26.48
N ILE A 20 2.51 18.76 27.77
CA ILE A 20 3.66 19.28 28.53
C ILE A 20 4.89 18.45 28.15
N GLN A 21 5.96 19.14 27.81
CA GLN A 21 7.29 18.55 27.57
C GLN A 21 8.31 19.37 28.36
N ASP A 22 8.76 18.81 29.46
CA ASP A 22 9.55 19.51 30.48
C ASP A 22 8.86 20.80 30.95
N THR A 23 9.44 21.96 30.65
CA THR A 23 8.94 23.29 31.00
C THR A 23 8.16 23.98 29.87
N ARG A 24 7.93 23.30 28.77
CA ARG A 24 7.28 23.86 27.57
C ARG A 24 6.02 23.10 27.22
N TYR A 25 5.15 23.75 26.45
CA TYR A 25 3.98 23.13 25.85
C TYR A 25 4.22 22.86 24.38
N LEU A 26 3.97 21.62 23.94
CA LEU A 26 3.81 21.27 22.55
C LEU A 26 2.33 21.38 22.21
N VAL A 27 1.99 22.28 21.30
CA VAL A 27 0.62 22.46 20.80
C VAL A 27 0.53 21.89 19.40
N GLN A 28 -0.36 20.92 19.22
CA GLN A 28 -0.70 20.35 17.91
C GLN A 28 -2.07 20.88 17.49
N ASN A 29 -2.10 21.59 16.41
CA ASN A 29 -3.37 22.00 15.80
C ASN A 29 -4.12 20.81 15.21
N PRO A 30 -5.44 20.87 15.05
CA PRO A 30 -6.18 19.87 14.31
C PRO A 30 -5.61 19.68 12.90
N PRO A 31 -5.68 18.48 12.32
CA PRO A 31 -5.30 18.28 10.90
C PRO A 31 -6.13 19.19 10.01
N ASN A 32 -5.53 19.64 8.90
CA ASN A 32 -6.26 20.35 7.87
C ASN A 32 -7.35 19.46 7.26
N LEU A 33 -8.44 20.08 6.82
CA LEU A 33 -9.48 19.37 6.05
C LEU A 33 -8.85 18.69 4.82
N PRO A 34 -9.38 17.53 4.40
CA PRO A 34 -8.98 16.95 3.13
C PRO A 34 -9.18 17.95 1.99
N LEU A 35 -8.29 17.94 1.03
CA LEU A 35 -8.47 18.73 -0.18
C LEU A 35 -9.78 18.32 -0.86
N SER A 36 -10.48 19.28 -1.44
CA SER A 36 -11.54 19.00 -2.41
C SER A 36 -10.95 18.41 -3.69
N GLN A 37 -11.76 17.78 -4.52
CA GLN A 37 -11.34 17.30 -5.84
C GLN A 37 -10.73 18.44 -6.66
N LYS A 38 -11.35 19.62 -6.64
CA LYS A 38 -10.87 20.81 -7.38
C LYS A 38 -9.47 21.24 -6.92
N GLU A 39 -9.25 21.36 -5.61
CA GLU A 39 -7.93 21.71 -5.06
C GLU A 39 -6.86 20.65 -5.39
N LEU A 40 -7.26 19.38 -5.35
CA LEU A 40 -6.36 18.30 -5.72
C LEU A 40 -6.00 18.35 -7.22
N ASP A 41 -6.95 18.67 -8.07
CA ASP A 41 -6.73 18.87 -9.51
C ASP A 41 -5.81 20.08 -9.76
N GLU A 42 -6.04 21.21 -9.10
CA GLU A 42 -5.20 22.41 -9.18
C GLU A 42 -3.73 22.13 -8.80
N ILE A 43 -3.51 21.33 -7.75
CA ILE A 43 -2.15 20.91 -7.36
C ILE A 43 -1.50 20.08 -8.46
N HIS A 44 -2.25 19.17 -9.08
CA HIS A 44 -1.72 18.33 -10.15
C HIS A 44 -1.58 19.04 -11.50
N ASP A 45 -2.19 20.21 -11.65
CA ASP A 45 -2.05 21.10 -12.80
C ASP A 45 -0.79 21.98 -12.73
N LEU A 46 -0.09 22.02 -11.61
CA LEU A 46 1.18 22.72 -11.48
C LEU A 46 2.22 22.14 -12.46
N THR A 47 3.10 23.01 -12.94
CA THR A 47 4.15 22.63 -13.88
C THR A 47 5.27 21.88 -13.16
N TYR A 48 5.18 20.55 -13.14
CA TYR A 48 6.21 19.67 -12.58
C TYR A 48 7.24 19.32 -13.65
N GLU A 49 8.52 19.44 -13.30
CA GLU A 49 9.66 19.09 -14.17
C GLU A 49 9.72 17.58 -14.49
N ARG A 50 9.18 16.72 -13.63
CA ARG A 50 9.22 15.26 -13.75
C ARG A 50 10.61 14.72 -14.07
N ASP A 51 11.62 15.35 -13.50
CA ASP A 51 13.03 15.00 -13.65
C ASP A 51 13.78 15.19 -12.35
N VAL A 52 15.02 14.71 -12.33
CA VAL A 52 15.93 14.87 -11.21
C VAL A 52 16.45 16.30 -11.17
N HIS A 53 16.44 16.93 -9.98
CA HIS A 53 17.01 18.25 -9.80
C HIS A 53 18.47 18.28 -10.32
N PRO A 54 18.90 19.32 -11.05
CA PRO A 54 20.22 19.40 -11.68
C PRO A 54 21.39 19.11 -10.72
N TYR A 55 21.23 19.48 -9.46
CA TYR A 55 22.23 19.24 -8.41
C TYR A 55 22.60 17.74 -8.28
N TYR A 56 21.66 16.82 -8.48
CA TYR A 56 21.92 15.38 -8.32
C TYR A 56 22.43 14.70 -9.62
N ARG A 57 22.45 15.40 -10.74
CA ARG A 57 22.90 14.83 -12.03
C ARG A 57 24.38 14.47 -12.03
N THR A 58 25.19 15.17 -11.21
CA THR A 58 26.64 14.91 -11.08
C THR A 58 26.98 13.65 -10.28
N GLY A 59 26.03 13.14 -9.47
CA GLY A 59 26.20 11.95 -8.62
C GLY A 59 25.87 10.62 -9.30
N GLY A 60 25.54 10.63 -10.60
CA GLY A 60 25.09 9.45 -11.33
C GLY A 60 23.57 9.33 -11.44
N PRO A 61 23.04 8.26 -12.07
CA PRO A 61 21.61 8.11 -12.32
C PRO A 61 20.82 7.88 -11.03
N THR A 62 19.77 8.65 -10.82
CA THR A 62 18.82 8.46 -9.71
C THR A 62 17.76 7.43 -10.10
N LYS A 63 17.96 6.17 -9.73
CA LYS A 63 17.06 5.06 -10.13
C LYS A 63 15.60 5.27 -9.74
N ALA A 64 15.32 6.00 -8.66
CA ALA A 64 13.95 6.25 -8.20
C ALA A 64 13.10 6.98 -9.25
N ILE A 65 13.68 7.89 -10.04
CA ILE A 65 12.92 8.64 -11.04
C ILE A 65 12.38 7.73 -12.16
N GLU A 66 13.09 6.66 -12.49
CA GLU A 66 12.68 5.73 -13.54
C GLU A 66 11.33 5.07 -13.24
N THR A 67 11.02 4.87 -11.95
CA THR A 67 9.77 4.23 -11.53
C THR A 67 8.58 5.18 -11.43
N ILE A 68 8.83 6.49 -11.24
CA ILE A 68 7.77 7.46 -10.96
C ILE A 68 7.57 8.50 -12.06
N ARG A 69 8.55 8.71 -12.95
CA ARG A 69 8.53 9.78 -13.94
C ARG A 69 7.28 9.80 -14.81
N PHE A 70 6.81 8.64 -15.23
CA PHE A 70 5.65 8.44 -16.08
C PHE A 70 4.49 7.78 -15.34
N SER A 71 4.39 7.99 -14.03
CA SER A 71 3.27 7.53 -13.22
C SER A 71 2.27 8.67 -12.98
N ILE A 72 1.01 8.30 -12.74
CA ILE A 72 -0.09 9.21 -12.46
C ILE A 72 -0.75 8.81 -11.15
N ALA A 73 -0.78 9.74 -10.18
CA ALA A 73 -1.56 9.56 -8.98
C ALA A 73 -3.02 9.93 -9.25
N SER A 74 -3.94 8.98 -9.08
CA SER A 74 -5.36 9.18 -9.33
C SER A 74 -6.14 9.66 -8.11
N HIS A 75 -5.63 9.40 -6.90
CA HIS A 75 -6.30 9.74 -5.64
C HIS A 75 -5.30 9.81 -4.48
N ARG A 76 -5.74 10.36 -3.36
CA ARG A 76 -5.04 10.38 -2.06
C ARG A 76 -5.90 9.71 -1.00
N GLY A 77 -5.25 9.30 0.11
CA GLY A 77 -5.92 8.64 1.23
C GLY A 77 -6.08 7.13 1.05
N CYS A 78 -6.46 6.44 2.12
CA CYS A 78 -6.63 4.99 2.10
C CYS A 78 -7.63 4.54 3.16
N TYR A 79 -8.61 3.72 2.76
CA TYR A 79 -9.59 3.11 3.67
C TYR A 79 -9.06 1.88 4.42
N GLY A 80 -7.83 1.43 4.11
CA GLY A 80 -7.26 0.21 4.69
C GLY A 80 -7.05 0.30 6.19
N GLU A 81 -6.54 1.43 6.65
CA GLU A 81 -6.22 1.67 8.07
C GLU A 81 -5.50 0.48 8.73
N CYS A 82 -4.59 -0.17 7.98
CA CYS A 82 -3.80 -1.29 8.49
C CYS A 82 -2.93 -0.82 9.65
N ASN A 83 -2.85 -1.62 10.71
CA ASN A 83 -2.21 -1.21 11.97
C ASN A 83 -0.73 -0.85 11.85
N PHE A 84 -0.05 -1.36 10.84
CA PHE A 84 1.38 -1.12 10.57
C PHE A 84 1.65 0.05 9.61
N CYS A 85 0.61 0.57 8.93
CA CYS A 85 0.77 1.51 7.83
C CYS A 85 0.45 2.94 8.26
N SER A 86 1.35 3.88 7.99
CA SER A 86 1.15 5.31 8.31
C SER A 86 0.40 6.09 7.22
N ILE A 87 0.03 5.47 6.10
CA ILE A 87 -0.64 6.17 4.98
C ILE A 87 -1.95 6.82 5.43
N ALA A 88 -2.78 6.11 6.20
CA ALA A 88 -4.03 6.67 6.69
C ALA A 88 -3.82 7.86 7.64
N VAL A 89 -2.69 7.89 8.37
CA VAL A 89 -2.30 9.01 9.24
C VAL A 89 -1.75 10.18 8.41
N HIS A 90 -0.93 9.88 7.41
CA HIS A 90 -0.24 10.89 6.59
C HIS A 90 -1.14 11.51 5.51
N GLN A 91 -1.90 10.68 4.78
CA GLN A 91 -2.72 11.13 3.65
C GLN A 91 -4.22 11.25 3.98
N GLY A 92 -4.62 10.73 5.13
CA GLY A 92 -6.01 10.72 5.56
C GLY A 92 -6.70 9.36 5.44
N ARG A 93 -7.78 9.25 6.21
CA ARG A 93 -8.66 8.08 6.26
C ARG A 93 -9.79 8.16 5.22
N ASN A 94 -9.88 9.28 4.52
CA ASN A 94 -10.77 9.51 3.38
C ASN A 94 -9.98 9.39 2.09
N VAL A 95 -10.60 8.82 1.09
CA VAL A 95 -10.08 8.88 -0.27
C VAL A 95 -10.67 10.10 -0.95
N VAL A 96 -9.81 10.90 -1.55
CA VAL A 96 -10.17 12.01 -2.41
C VAL A 96 -9.59 11.74 -3.78
N SER A 97 -10.45 11.65 -4.77
CA SER A 97 -10.09 11.33 -6.15
C SER A 97 -9.95 12.58 -6.99
N ARG A 98 -8.98 12.57 -7.87
CA ARG A 98 -8.89 13.57 -8.95
C ARG A 98 -10.01 13.41 -9.95
N SER A 99 -10.37 14.48 -10.63
CA SER A 99 -11.28 14.39 -11.77
C SER A 99 -10.64 13.62 -12.92
N GLU A 100 -11.47 12.97 -13.71
CA GLU A 100 -11.04 12.26 -14.91
C GLU A 100 -10.32 13.23 -15.88
N SER A 101 -10.86 14.42 -16.05
CA SER A 101 -10.29 15.46 -16.93
C SER A 101 -8.88 15.88 -16.52
N SER A 102 -8.62 16.04 -15.22
CA SER A 102 -7.29 16.34 -14.69
C SER A 102 -6.30 15.21 -14.99
N ILE A 103 -6.70 13.95 -14.80
CA ILE A 103 -5.85 12.78 -15.06
C ILE A 103 -5.57 12.63 -16.56
N LEU A 104 -6.58 12.81 -17.43
CA LEU A 104 -6.39 12.74 -18.88
C LEU A 104 -5.49 13.86 -19.40
N LYS A 105 -5.63 15.08 -18.86
CA LYS A 105 -4.74 16.22 -19.16
C LYS A 105 -3.29 15.90 -18.82
N GLU A 106 -3.05 15.31 -17.64
CA GLU A 106 -1.71 14.90 -17.23
C GLU A 106 -1.17 13.76 -18.12
N ALA A 107 -1.99 12.77 -18.47
CA ALA A 107 -1.58 11.71 -19.38
C ALA A 107 -1.15 12.27 -20.76
N LEU A 108 -1.91 13.21 -21.30
CA LEU A 108 -1.54 13.93 -22.53
C LEU A 108 -0.23 14.73 -22.38
N ALA A 109 0.00 15.37 -21.24
CA ALA A 109 1.25 16.07 -20.97
C ALA A 109 2.44 15.09 -20.90
N ILE A 110 2.26 13.94 -20.32
CA ILE A 110 3.30 12.88 -20.25
C ILE A 110 3.71 12.40 -21.63
N THR A 111 2.79 12.28 -22.60
CA THR A 111 3.15 11.83 -23.96
C THR A 111 4.14 12.76 -24.68
N LYS A 112 4.20 14.04 -24.24
CA LYS A 112 5.10 15.05 -24.81
C LYS A 112 6.46 15.14 -24.13
N LEU A 113 6.66 14.41 -23.03
CA LEU A 113 7.92 14.44 -22.27
C LEU A 113 9.05 13.74 -23.02
N VAL A 114 10.24 14.32 -22.95
CA VAL A 114 11.46 13.71 -23.50
C VAL A 114 11.69 12.35 -22.83
N GLY A 115 11.92 11.34 -23.67
CA GLY A 115 12.16 9.96 -23.22
C GLY A 115 10.90 9.13 -22.96
N PHE A 116 9.69 9.68 -23.16
CA PHE A 116 8.48 8.87 -23.14
C PHE A 116 8.45 7.89 -24.34
N ARG A 117 8.20 6.62 -24.05
CA ARG A 117 8.22 5.54 -25.05
C ARG A 117 6.84 4.91 -25.26
N GLY A 118 5.79 5.56 -24.79
CA GLY A 118 4.41 5.08 -24.88
C GLY A 118 3.93 4.29 -23.63
N TYR A 119 4.70 4.26 -22.57
CA TYR A 119 4.38 3.47 -21.37
C TYR A 119 4.11 4.37 -20.18
N ILE A 120 2.85 4.39 -19.70
CA ILE A 120 2.50 4.96 -18.39
C ILE A 120 2.77 3.87 -17.36
N SER A 121 3.74 4.12 -16.47
CA SER A 121 4.29 3.10 -15.58
C SER A 121 3.37 2.71 -14.43
N ASP A 122 2.48 3.60 -14.01
CA ASP A 122 1.45 3.33 -12.99
C ASP A 122 0.32 4.36 -13.08
N VAL A 123 -0.91 3.92 -12.91
CA VAL A 123 -2.08 4.76 -12.63
C VAL A 123 -2.74 4.23 -11.36
N GLY A 124 -2.55 4.95 -10.26
CA GLY A 124 -3.02 4.46 -8.97
C GLY A 124 -2.91 5.49 -7.86
N GLY A 125 -2.74 5.02 -6.65
CA GLY A 125 -2.60 5.82 -5.44
C GLY A 125 -1.97 4.99 -4.33
N PRO A 126 -2.16 5.35 -3.06
CA PRO A 126 -1.62 4.59 -1.91
C PRO A 126 -2.06 3.12 -1.91
N THR A 127 -3.21 2.85 -2.49
CA THR A 127 -3.74 1.54 -2.85
C THR A 127 -4.36 1.69 -4.24
N ALA A 128 -3.93 0.89 -5.20
CA ALA A 128 -4.23 1.11 -6.61
C ALA A 128 -5.72 1.24 -6.94
N ASN A 129 -6.58 0.47 -6.28
CA ASN A 129 -7.99 0.31 -6.62
C ASN A 129 -8.96 1.01 -5.66
N MET A 130 -8.69 2.29 -5.34
CA MET A 130 -9.61 3.12 -4.54
C MET A 130 -10.11 4.37 -5.28
N TYR A 131 -9.83 4.49 -6.57
CA TYR A 131 -10.27 5.63 -7.37
C TYR A 131 -11.80 5.72 -7.43
N MET A 132 -12.35 6.91 -7.12
CA MET A 132 -13.79 7.22 -7.08
C MET A 132 -14.61 6.33 -6.13
N ILE A 133 -13.96 5.68 -5.17
CA ILE A 133 -14.64 5.00 -4.07
C ILE A 133 -14.62 5.95 -2.88
N GLU A 134 -15.73 6.66 -2.65
CA GLU A 134 -15.81 7.73 -1.67
C GLU A 134 -16.97 7.48 -0.69
N CYS A 135 -16.72 7.61 0.60
CA CYS A 135 -17.71 7.40 1.64
C CYS A 135 -18.31 8.75 2.06
N GLU A 136 -19.56 9.03 1.70
CA GLU A 136 -20.24 10.28 2.03
C GLU A 136 -20.31 10.52 3.54
N GLN A 137 -20.57 9.47 4.33
CA GLN A 137 -20.56 9.60 5.78
C GLN A 137 -19.23 10.13 6.33
N LYS A 138 -18.10 9.68 5.74
CA LYS A 138 -16.78 10.15 6.16
C LYS A 138 -16.51 11.58 5.71
N LYS A 139 -17.04 11.99 4.58
CA LYS A 139 -16.92 13.37 4.10
C LYS A 139 -17.66 14.34 5.01
N GLU A 140 -18.85 13.97 5.47
CA GLU A 140 -19.69 14.85 6.29
C GLU A 140 -19.36 14.79 7.79
N LYS A 141 -19.15 13.59 8.34
CA LYS A 141 -19.05 13.34 9.78
C LYS A 141 -17.69 12.89 10.26
N GLY A 142 -16.71 12.77 9.34
CA GLY A 142 -15.40 12.25 9.66
C GLY A 142 -15.37 10.73 9.82
N SER A 143 -14.22 10.23 10.23
CA SER A 143 -13.96 8.80 10.36
C SER A 143 -14.74 8.15 11.49
N CYS A 144 -15.30 6.98 11.23
CA CYS A 144 -16.05 6.20 12.23
C CYS A 144 -15.13 5.82 13.40
N LYS A 145 -15.55 6.10 14.64
CA LYS A 145 -14.77 5.83 15.85
C LYS A 145 -14.66 4.33 16.15
N ASN A 146 -15.73 3.56 15.88
CA ASN A 146 -15.87 2.17 16.29
C ASN A 146 -15.82 1.17 15.12
N LYS A 147 -15.52 1.62 13.89
CA LYS A 147 -15.63 0.81 12.70
C LYS A 147 -14.54 1.18 11.70
N ARG A 148 -13.88 0.18 11.12
CA ARG A 148 -12.97 0.35 9.99
C ARG A 148 -13.65 0.00 8.69
N CYS A 149 -13.23 0.63 7.59
CA CYS A 149 -13.88 0.45 6.31
C CYS A 149 -13.62 -0.90 5.65
N LEU A 150 -12.44 -1.49 5.90
CA LEU A 150 -12.01 -2.73 5.24
C LEU A 150 -11.58 -3.84 6.22
N TYR A 151 -11.88 -3.69 7.51
CA TYR A 151 -11.54 -4.70 8.52
C TYR A 151 -12.69 -4.85 9.55
N PRO A 152 -13.05 -6.10 9.91
CA PRO A 152 -12.58 -7.40 9.40
C PRO A 152 -13.09 -7.72 8.00
N LYS A 153 -14.11 -7.04 7.51
CA LYS A 153 -14.67 -7.10 6.15
C LYS A 153 -15.01 -5.70 5.66
N ALA A 154 -15.25 -5.56 4.36
CA ALA A 154 -15.68 -4.29 3.80
C ALA A 154 -16.97 -3.77 4.46
N CYS A 155 -16.99 -2.46 4.74
CA CYS A 155 -18.15 -1.79 5.29
C CYS A 155 -19.25 -1.70 4.23
N GLU A 156 -20.48 -2.00 4.63
CA GLU A 156 -21.66 -1.97 3.74
C GLU A 156 -21.95 -0.56 3.20
N ASN A 157 -21.57 0.48 3.96
CA ASN A 157 -21.72 1.88 3.53
C ASN A 157 -20.58 2.36 2.61
N LEU A 158 -19.53 1.54 2.38
CA LEU A 158 -18.48 1.88 1.42
C LEU A 158 -18.93 1.47 0.02
N PRO A 159 -19.15 2.43 -0.90
CA PRO A 159 -19.74 2.14 -2.21
C PRO A 159 -18.70 1.53 -3.16
N LEU A 160 -18.35 0.26 -2.94
CA LEU A 160 -17.39 -0.45 -3.78
C LEU A 160 -17.89 -0.53 -5.23
N ASN A 161 -17.16 0.13 -6.12
CA ASN A 161 -17.42 0.12 -7.55
C ASN A 161 -16.14 0.47 -8.32
N HIS A 162 -15.55 -0.52 -8.98
CA HIS A 162 -14.36 -0.34 -9.80
C HIS A 162 -14.66 0.14 -11.25
N GLY A 163 -15.92 0.38 -11.59
CA GLY A 163 -16.34 0.86 -12.92
C GLY A 163 -15.60 2.13 -13.37
N PRO A 164 -15.59 3.20 -12.56
CA PRO A 164 -14.88 4.44 -12.92
C PRO A 164 -13.39 4.25 -13.22
N GLN A 165 -12.72 3.35 -12.49
CA GLN A 165 -11.30 3.09 -12.75
C GLN A 165 -11.08 2.29 -14.03
N ILE A 166 -11.97 1.34 -14.37
CA ILE A 166 -11.93 0.64 -15.67
C ILE A 166 -12.06 1.65 -16.81
N GLU A 167 -13.03 2.55 -16.72
CA GLU A 167 -13.27 3.57 -17.74
C GLU A 167 -12.08 4.53 -17.88
N LEU A 168 -11.54 5.00 -16.77
CA LEU A 168 -10.35 5.86 -16.74
C LEU A 168 -9.15 5.20 -17.44
N LEU A 169 -8.84 3.95 -17.07
CA LEU A 169 -7.70 3.22 -17.64
C LEU A 169 -7.86 3.01 -19.15
N ASN A 170 -9.08 2.68 -19.60
CA ASN A 170 -9.38 2.52 -21.02
C ASN A 170 -9.26 3.85 -21.79
N LYS A 171 -9.72 4.96 -21.20
CA LYS A 171 -9.56 6.30 -21.82
C LYS A 171 -8.09 6.72 -21.93
N ILE A 172 -7.30 6.48 -20.89
CA ILE A 172 -5.85 6.78 -20.95
C ILE A 172 -5.17 5.91 -22.02
N ALA A 173 -5.54 4.63 -22.11
CA ALA A 173 -4.99 3.73 -23.14
C ALA A 173 -5.35 4.14 -24.57
N GLY A 174 -6.47 4.87 -24.75
CA GLY A 174 -6.89 5.43 -26.04
C GLY A 174 -6.20 6.74 -26.43
N ILE A 175 -5.35 7.33 -25.60
CA ILE A 175 -4.63 8.56 -25.90
C ILE A 175 -3.55 8.27 -26.96
N GLU A 176 -3.49 9.10 -28.00
CA GLU A 176 -2.45 9.02 -29.00
C GLU A 176 -1.04 9.11 -28.40
N GLY A 177 -0.16 8.20 -28.78
CA GLY A 177 1.20 8.07 -28.24
C GLY A 177 1.29 7.14 -27.02
N VAL A 178 0.16 6.74 -26.39
CA VAL A 178 0.15 5.75 -25.31
C VAL A 178 0.02 4.34 -25.91
N LYS A 179 0.98 3.48 -25.63
CA LYS A 179 0.99 2.07 -26.05
C LYS A 179 0.44 1.15 -24.98
N LYS A 180 0.79 1.43 -23.71
CA LYS A 180 0.35 0.65 -22.54
C LYS A 180 0.22 1.55 -21.30
N VAL A 181 -0.78 1.21 -20.50
CA VAL A 181 -1.00 1.82 -19.19
C VAL A 181 -0.93 0.71 -18.16
N PHE A 182 -0.05 0.85 -17.17
CA PHE A 182 0.11 -0.16 -16.14
C PHE A 182 -0.52 0.27 -14.82
N VAL A 183 -0.95 -0.73 -14.03
CA VAL A 183 -1.28 -0.62 -12.62
C VAL A 183 -0.24 -1.42 -11.85
N ALA A 184 0.81 -0.71 -11.42
CA ALA A 184 1.98 -1.29 -10.74
C ALA A 184 1.90 -1.16 -9.21
N SER A 185 1.07 -0.24 -8.70
CA SER A 185 0.74 -0.11 -7.29
C SER A 185 -0.03 -1.32 -6.77
N GLY A 186 0.06 -1.58 -5.46
CA GLY A 186 -0.58 -2.75 -4.85
C GLY A 186 -2.11 -2.71 -4.90
N ILE A 187 -2.71 -3.79 -5.39
CA ILE A 187 -4.15 -3.96 -5.45
C ILE A 187 -4.68 -4.59 -4.16
N ARG A 188 -5.74 -4.02 -3.60
CA ARG A 188 -6.51 -4.61 -2.51
C ARG A 188 -7.49 -5.66 -3.07
N TYR A 189 -7.05 -6.91 -3.04
CA TYR A 189 -7.80 -8.05 -3.55
C TYR A 189 -9.13 -8.30 -2.82
N ASP A 190 -9.20 -7.96 -1.54
CA ASP A 190 -10.43 -8.01 -0.73
C ASP A 190 -11.51 -7.07 -1.28
N MET A 191 -11.15 -5.84 -1.67
CA MET A 191 -12.09 -4.90 -2.30
C MET A 191 -12.59 -5.41 -3.65
N VAL A 192 -11.71 -6.01 -4.45
CA VAL A 192 -12.11 -6.61 -5.74
C VAL A 192 -13.13 -7.73 -5.53
N MET A 193 -12.91 -8.61 -4.55
CA MET A 193 -13.82 -9.72 -4.26
C MET A 193 -15.15 -9.27 -3.62
N GLU A 194 -15.17 -8.15 -2.91
CA GLU A 194 -16.37 -7.57 -2.31
C GLU A 194 -17.20 -6.72 -3.29
N ASP A 195 -16.61 -6.20 -4.35
CA ASP A 195 -17.35 -5.51 -5.42
C ASP A 195 -18.11 -6.51 -6.30
N LYS A 196 -19.35 -6.78 -5.93
CA LYS A 196 -20.22 -7.77 -6.63
C LYS A 196 -20.61 -7.33 -8.03
N LYS A 197 -20.53 -6.03 -8.35
CA LYS A 197 -20.99 -5.49 -9.63
C LYS A 197 -19.87 -5.45 -10.68
N ARG A 198 -18.70 -5.00 -10.30
CA ARG A 198 -17.60 -4.68 -11.22
C ARG A 198 -16.25 -5.32 -10.87
N GLY A 199 -16.11 -5.94 -9.68
CA GLY A 199 -14.83 -6.45 -9.20
C GLY A 199 -14.18 -7.47 -10.14
N LEU A 200 -14.92 -8.48 -10.61
CA LEU A 200 -14.38 -9.46 -11.56
C LEU A 200 -14.08 -8.84 -12.93
N LYS A 201 -14.90 -7.90 -13.40
CA LYS A 201 -14.64 -7.14 -14.62
C LYS A 201 -13.37 -6.29 -14.50
N TYR A 202 -13.16 -5.68 -13.32
CA TYR A 202 -11.94 -4.95 -13.04
C TYR A 202 -10.73 -5.87 -13.08
N LEU A 203 -10.79 -7.02 -12.41
CA LEU A 203 -9.70 -8.00 -12.43
C LEU A 203 -9.37 -8.44 -13.85
N GLU A 204 -10.39 -8.75 -14.66
CA GLU A 204 -10.22 -9.13 -16.07
C GLU A 204 -9.53 -8.01 -16.87
N ASN A 205 -10.01 -6.76 -16.73
CA ASN A 205 -9.42 -5.63 -17.44
C ASN A 205 -7.96 -5.41 -17.06
N ILE A 206 -7.63 -5.51 -15.76
CA ILE A 206 -6.25 -5.37 -15.28
C ILE A 206 -5.35 -6.49 -15.82
N VAL A 207 -5.79 -7.74 -15.70
CA VAL A 207 -4.99 -8.90 -16.15
C VAL A 207 -4.69 -8.82 -17.64
N LYS A 208 -5.69 -8.51 -18.46
CA LYS A 208 -5.52 -8.46 -19.92
C LYS A 208 -4.75 -7.26 -20.42
N ASN A 209 -4.94 -6.09 -19.81
CA ASN A 209 -4.52 -4.83 -20.43
C ASN A 209 -3.46 -4.04 -19.63
N HIS A 210 -3.39 -4.21 -18.30
CA HIS A 210 -2.72 -3.25 -17.43
C HIS A 210 -1.64 -3.85 -16.53
N ILE A 211 -1.17 -5.06 -16.80
CA ILE A 211 -0.05 -5.71 -16.11
C ILE A 211 1.14 -5.85 -17.04
N SER A 212 2.34 -5.69 -16.49
CA SER A 212 3.61 -5.89 -17.20
C SER A 212 4.28 -7.22 -16.84
N GLY A 213 3.51 -8.32 -16.74
CA GLY A 213 3.98 -9.64 -16.35
C GLY A 213 3.72 -9.98 -14.88
N GLN A 214 3.64 -8.99 -13.98
CA GLN A 214 3.45 -9.23 -12.55
C GLN A 214 2.44 -8.28 -11.94
N MET A 215 1.46 -8.84 -11.21
CA MET A 215 0.51 -8.09 -10.38
C MET A 215 0.93 -8.16 -8.92
N LYS A 216 1.07 -7.00 -8.27
CA LYS A 216 1.42 -6.91 -6.85
C LYS A 216 0.18 -6.93 -5.98
N ILE A 217 0.16 -7.83 -5.01
CA ILE A 217 -0.82 -7.85 -3.94
C ILE A 217 -0.11 -8.00 -2.60
N ALA A 218 -0.74 -7.49 -1.55
CA ALA A 218 -0.13 -7.40 -0.23
C ALA A 218 -0.96 -8.16 0.82
N PRO A 219 -0.88 -9.50 0.89
CA PRO A 219 -1.50 -10.25 1.98
C PRO A 219 -0.84 -9.98 3.33
N GLU A 220 0.44 -9.64 3.35
CA GLU A 220 1.32 -9.36 4.47
C GLU A 220 1.64 -10.60 5.31
N HIS A 221 0.66 -11.44 5.62
CA HIS A 221 0.78 -12.69 6.35
C HIS A 221 -0.36 -13.67 5.99
N ALA A 222 -0.37 -14.88 6.60
CA ALA A 222 -1.46 -15.83 6.44
C ALA A 222 -2.02 -16.34 7.78
N THR A 223 -1.26 -16.20 8.86
CA THR A 223 -1.66 -16.70 10.19
C THR A 223 -2.73 -15.77 10.79
N PRO A 224 -3.90 -16.29 11.22
CA PRO A 224 -5.04 -15.47 11.62
C PRO A 224 -4.74 -14.46 12.73
N GLN A 225 -3.99 -14.87 13.79
CA GLN A 225 -3.65 -13.97 14.88
C GLN A 225 -2.74 -12.82 14.45
N VAL A 226 -1.82 -13.06 13.51
CA VAL A 226 -0.93 -12.02 12.98
C VAL A 226 -1.71 -11.07 12.08
N LEU A 227 -2.57 -11.58 11.20
CA LEU A 227 -3.46 -10.75 10.38
C LEU A 227 -4.39 -9.89 11.23
N LYS A 228 -4.92 -10.43 12.33
CA LYS A 228 -5.71 -9.66 13.30
C LYS A 228 -4.90 -8.52 13.90
N ALA A 229 -3.67 -8.79 14.36
CA ALA A 229 -2.77 -7.76 14.89
C ALA A 229 -2.40 -6.71 13.83
N MET A 230 -2.33 -7.09 12.55
CA MET A 230 -2.12 -6.18 11.41
C MET A 230 -3.36 -5.38 11.03
N GLY A 231 -4.56 -5.75 11.48
CA GLY A 231 -5.83 -5.16 11.02
C GLY A 231 -6.12 -5.52 9.57
N LYS A 232 -5.79 -6.73 9.15
CA LYS A 232 -6.02 -7.28 7.80
C LYS A 232 -7.08 -8.38 7.82
N PRO A 233 -7.92 -8.50 6.79
CA PRO A 233 -8.87 -9.61 6.68
C PRO A 233 -8.15 -10.96 6.58
N GLY A 234 -8.90 -12.05 6.80
CA GLY A 234 -8.41 -13.41 6.64
C GLY A 234 -8.00 -13.78 5.22
N THR A 235 -7.49 -15.02 5.06
CA THR A 235 -6.95 -15.50 3.77
C THR A 235 -8.00 -15.92 2.76
N GLU A 236 -9.27 -15.93 3.11
CA GLU A 236 -10.38 -16.39 2.24
C GLU A 236 -10.47 -15.53 0.96
N TYR A 237 -10.34 -14.21 1.11
CA TYR A 237 -10.30 -13.29 -0.03
C TYR A 237 -9.11 -13.52 -0.93
N LEU A 238 -7.95 -13.78 -0.33
CA LEU A 238 -6.72 -14.07 -1.07
C LEU A 238 -6.86 -15.33 -1.93
N LYS A 239 -7.42 -16.41 -1.34
CA LYS A 239 -7.66 -17.67 -2.05
C LYS A 239 -8.65 -17.48 -3.20
N LYS A 240 -9.77 -16.79 -2.96
CA LYS A 240 -10.76 -16.49 -3.99
C LYS A 240 -10.15 -15.66 -5.13
N PHE A 241 -9.46 -14.59 -4.79
CA PHE A 241 -8.82 -13.72 -5.77
C PHE A 241 -7.80 -14.48 -6.64
N LYS A 242 -6.93 -15.27 -6.02
CA LYS A 242 -5.97 -16.12 -6.73
C LYS A 242 -6.65 -17.08 -7.70
N ASN A 243 -7.74 -17.70 -7.28
CA ASN A 243 -8.48 -18.63 -8.14
C ASN A 243 -9.06 -17.91 -9.36
N GLU A 244 -9.66 -16.73 -9.19
CA GLU A 244 -10.19 -15.94 -10.32
C GLU A 244 -9.06 -15.44 -11.23
N PHE A 245 -7.95 -14.97 -10.65
CA PHE A 245 -6.77 -14.58 -11.40
C PHE A 245 -6.24 -15.75 -12.26
N ASN A 246 -6.13 -16.94 -11.70
CA ASN A 246 -5.65 -18.11 -12.41
C ASN A 246 -6.62 -18.54 -13.55
N LYS A 247 -7.93 -18.43 -13.35
CA LYS A 247 -8.91 -18.71 -14.41
C LYS A 247 -8.71 -17.79 -15.61
N LEU A 248 -8.54 -16.49 -15.36
CA LEU A 248 -8.30 -15.51 -16.41
C LEU A 248 -6.96 -15.78 -17.14
N ASN A 249 -5.94 -16.14 -16.40
CA ASN A 249 -4.60 -16.36 -16.92
C ASN A 249 -4.46 -17.69 -17.70
N ASN A 250 -5.23 -18.72 -17.35
CA ASN A 250 -5.20 -20.02 -18.04
C ASN A 250 -5.96 -20.00 -19.38
N ASN A 251 -6.78 -19.00 -19.64
CA ASN A 251 -7.49 -18.82 -20.91
C ASN A 251 -6.59 -18.20 -22.01
N GLU A 252 -5.37 -17.82 -21.67
CA GLU A 252 -4.40 -17.29 -22.62
C GLU A 252 -3.61 -18.45 -23.25
N THR A 253 -3.68 -18.57 -24.57
CA THR A 253 -3.06 -19.67 -25.33
C THR A 253 -1.57 -19.47 -25.56
N ASP A 254 -1.06 -18.27 -25.31
CA ASP A 254 0.35 -17.93 -25.50
C ASP A 254 1.11 -17.95 -24.18
N GLU A 255 2.12 -18.82 -24.07
CA GLU A 255 2.97 -18.96 -22.88
C GLU A 255 3.72 -17.66 -22.53
N TYR A 256 4.00 -16.79 -23.52
CA TYR A 256 4.66 -15.51 -23.32
C TYR A 256 3.73 -14.41 -22.74
N SER A 257 2.42 -14.60 -22.78
CA SER A 257 1.43 -13.67 -22.18
C SER A 257 1.11 -13.97 -20.73
N ARG A 258 1.68 -15.01 -20.14
CA ARG A 258 1.38 -15.48 -18.79
C ARG A 258 1.74 -14.45 -17.74
N GLN A 259 0.76 -14.07 -16.92
CA GLN A 259 0.90 -13.12 -15.83
C GLN A 259 1.12 -13.83 -14.49
N TYR A 260 1.79 -13.16 -13.55
CA TYR A 260 2.11 -13.73 -12.24
C TYR A 260 1.65 -12.82 -11.10
N LEU A 261 1.20 -13.44 -10.00
CA LEU A 261 0.97 -12.72 -8.73
C LEU A 261 2.27 -12.65 -7.95
N THR A 262 2.61 -11.45 -7.49
CA THR A 262 3.69 -11.22 -6.52
C THR A 262 3.08 -10.79 -5.19
N TYR A 263 3.62 -11.35 -4.11
CA TYR A 263 3.05 -11.23 -2.77
C TYR A 263 3.99 -10.46 -1.86
N TYR A 264 3.48 -9.36 -1.31
CA TYR A 264 4.21 -8.60 -0.30
C TYR A 264 3.97 -9.20 1.08
N ILE A 265 5.04 -9.46 1.83
CA ILE A 265 5.01 -10.14 3.13
C ILE A 265 5.80 -9.35 4.15
N ILE A 266 5.28 -9.30 5.38
CA ILE A 266 5.94 -8.67 6.53
C ILE A 266 6.30 -9.76 7.55
N ALA A 267 7.61 -9.91 7.81
CA ALA A 267 8.13 -10.74 8.88
C ALA A 267 8.29 -9.94 10.18
N ALA A 268 8.26 -10.62 11.32
CA ALA A 268 8.51 -10.05 12.65
C ALA A 268 7.60 -8.87 13.03
N HIS A 269 6.35 -8.87 12.55
CA HIS A 269 5.32 -7.97 13.04
C HIS A 269 4.99 -8.31 14.51
N PRO A 270 4.59 -7.36 15.37
CA PRO A 270 4.06 -7.69 16.70
C PRO A 270 2.99 -8.79 16.62
N GLY A 271 3.11 -9.81 17.44
CA GLY A 271 2.30 -11.02 17.40
C GLY A 271 2.79 -12.13 16.46
N CYS A 272 3.85 -11.88 15.67
CA CYS A 272 4.42 -12.88 14.78
C CYS A 272 5.60 -13.59 15.42
N THR A 273 5.45 -14.87 15.71
CA THR A 273 6.51 -15.76 16.20
C THR A 273 7.26 -16.42 15.03
N PHE A 274 8.38 -17.06 15.32
CA PHE A 274 9.09 -17.87 14.31
C PHE A 274 8.21 -19.02 13.78
N LYS A 275 7.37 -19.61 14.62
CA LYS A 275 6.40 -20.62 14.21
C LYS A 275 5.39 -20.07 13.19
N ASP A 276 4.88 -18.86 13.41
CA ASP A 276 3.96 -18.23 12.47
C ASP A 276 4.59 -18.01 11.08
N MET A 277 5.90 -17.77 11.02
CA MET A 277 6.63 -17.71 9.76
C MET A 277 6.81 -19.05 9.09
N LEU A 278 6.95 -20.14 9.85
CA LEU A 278 6.95 -21.51 9.31
C LEU A 278 5.55 -21.87 8.76
N ASP A 279 4.50 -21.54 9.48
CA ASP A 279 3.12 -21.74 9.03
C ASP A 279 2.82 -20.93 7.75
N LEU A 280 3.32 -19.70 7.68
CA LEU A 280 3.24 -18.87 6.48
C LEU A 280 4.02 -19.47 5.29
N LYS A 281 5.23 -20.01 5.54
CA LYS A 281 6.02 -20.70 4.50
C LYS A 281 5.23 -21.90 3.94
N GLU A 282 4.64 -22.68 4.82
CA GLU A 282 3.83 -23.83 4.40
C GLU A 282 2.57 -23.40 3.64
N PHE A 283 1.89 -22.34 4.07
CA PHE A 283 0.78 -21.75 3.35
C PHE A 283 1.21 -21.25 1.95
N ALA A 284 2.34 -20.55 1.86
CA ALA A 284 2.86 -20.07 0.58
C ALA A 284 3.16 -21.24 -0.37
N ARG A 285 3.77 -22.31 0.14
CA ARG A 285 4.08 -23.51 -0.64
C ARG A 285 2.81 -24.25 -1.10
N LYS A 286 1.86 -24.51 -0.20
CA LYS A 286 0.66 -25.32 -0.49
C LYS A 286 -0.41 -24.53 -1.25
N GLU A 287 -0.75 -23.36 -0.76
CA GLU A 287 -1.88 -22.59 -1.26
C GLU A 287 -1.48 -21.61 -2.37
N LEU A 288 -0.33 -20.93 -2.23
CA LEU A 288 0.09 -19.97 -3.23
C LEU A 288 0.96 -20.60 -4.32
N LYS A 289 1.60 -21.74 -4.03
CA LYS A 289 2.51 -22.46 -4.92
C LYS A 289 3.72 -21.63 -5.36
N ILE A 290 4.24 -20.83 -4.43
CA ILE A 290 5.40 -19.95 -4.65
C ILE A 290 6.36 -19.99 -3.45
N THR A 291 7.59 -19.53 -3.69
CA THR A 291 8.48 -19.01 -2.66
C THR A 291 8.45 -17.48 -2.75
N PRO A 292 7.97 -16.76 -1.72
CA PRO A 292 7.90 -15.30 -1.77
C PRO A 292 9.29 -14.67 -1.92
N GLU A 293 9.39 -13.64 -2.74
CA GLU A 293 10.63 -12.87 -2.94
C GLU A 293 10.62 -11.51 -2.24
N GLN A 294 9.44 -10.92 -2.11
CA GLN A 294 9.25 -9.59 -1.51
C GLN A 294 8.86 -9.71 -0.04
N VAL A 295 9.84 -9.88 0.81
CA VAL A 295 9.67 -10.00 2.26
C VAL A 295 10.39 -8.86 2.97
N GLN A 296 9.65 -8.08 3.74
CA GLN A 296 10.23 -7.04 4.61
C GLN A 296 10.17 -7.45 6.06
N VAL A 297 11.20 -7.08 6.82
CA VAL A 297 11.13 -7.11 8.29
C VAL A 297 10.33 -5.91 8.76
N PHE A 298 9.37 -6.13 9.64
CA PHE A 298 8.54 -5.06 10.20
C PHE A 298 9.41 -3.90 10.71
N THR A 299 9.07 -2.70 10.29
CA THR A 299 9.68 -1.47 10.76
C THR A 299 8.59 -0.61 11.42
N PRO A 300 8.73 -0.24 12.69
CA PRO A 300 7.78 0.63 13.36
C PRO A 300 7.68 1.98 12.64
N LEU A 301 6.49 2.32 12.16
CA LEU A 301 6.20 3.62 11.55
C LEU A 301 5.51 4.53 12.56
N PRO A 302 5.83 5.83 12.59
CA PRO A 302 5.21 6.78 13.50
C PRO A 302 3.68 6.74 13.44
N SER A 303 3.05 6.95 14.60
CA SER A 303 1.60 7.08 14.73
C SER A 303 0.78 5.85 14.28
N THR A 304 1.38 4.66 14.31
CA THR A 304 0.70 3.41 13.97
C THR A 304 0.47 2.52 15.22
N TYR A 305 -0.62 1.77 15.23
CA TYR A 305 -0.90 0.81 16.32
C TYR A 305 0.19 -0.26 16.42
N SER A 306 0.75 -0.71 15.31
CA SER A 306 1.82 -1.72 15.34
C SER A 306 3.11 -1.16 15.93
N ALA A 307 3.40 0.14 15.75
CA ALA A 307 4.53 0.78 16.43
C ALA A 307 4.30 0.86 17.94
N LEU A 308 3.07 1.16 18.37
CA LEU A 308 2.69 1.13 19.79
C LEU A 308 2.84 -0.28 20.38
N MET A 309 2.29 -1.30 19.71
CA MET A 309 2.43 -2.71 20.13
C MET A 309 3.90 -3.13 20.19
N TYR A 310 4.71 -2.74 19.21
CA TYR A 310 6.15 -3.03 19.17
C TYR A 310 6.90 -2.43 20.37
N HIS A 311 6.54 -1.20 20.74
CA HIS A 311 7.17 -0.50 21.86
C HIS A 311 6.75 -1.07 23.21
N THR A 312 5.45 -1.26 23.41
CA THR A 312 4.85 -1.61 24.71
C THR A 312 4.80 -3.11 25.00
N GLY A 313 4.78 -3.96 23.97
CA GLY A 313 4.48 -5.39 24.13
C GLY A 313 3.02 -5.68 24.50
N ILE A 314 2.12 -4.71 24.24
CA ILE A 314 0.69 -4.82 24.58
C ILE A 314 -0.14 -4.70 23.30
N GLU A 315 -1.06 -5.62 23.10
CA GLU A 315 -2.04 -5.56 22.01
C GLU A 315 -2.99 -4.39 22.26
N SER A 316 -3.06 -3.47 21.29
CA SER A 316 -3.64 -2.14 21.47
C SER A 316 -5.15 -2.14 21.70
N PHE A 317 -5.88 -3.18 21.30
CA PHE A 317 -7.35 -3.23 21.36
C PHE A 317 -7.87 -4.06 22.52
N THR A 318 -7.09 -5.02 23.01
CA THR A 318 -7.48 -5.92 24.11
C THR A 318 -6.77 -5.61 25.42
N GLY A 319 -5.65 -4.88 25.36
CA GLY A 319 -4.79 -4.61 26.51
C GLY A 319 -4.00 -5.83 27.01
N LYS A 320 -4.00 -6.94 26.26
CA LYS A 320 -3.26 -8.15 26.61
C LYS A 320 -1.81 -8.09 26.10
N GLU A 321 -0.93 -8.82 26.75
CA GLU A 321 0.44 -8.99 26.26
C GLU A 321 0.45 -9.58 24.84
N ILE A 322 1.36 -9.09 24.01
CA ILE A 322 1.61 -9.59 22.66
C ILE A 322 3.10 -9.85 22.48
N PHE A 323 3.42 -10.96 21.83
CA PHE A 323 4.80 -11.29 21.51
C PHE A 323 5.41 -10.23 20.57
N VAL A 324 6.64 -9.80 20.86
CA VAL A 324 7.39 -8.88 20.02
C VAL A 324 8.84 -9.35 19.93
N GLU A 325 9.28 -9.72 18.73
CA GLU A 325 10.68 -10.01 18.49
C GLU A 325 11.49 -8.73 18.32
N LYS A 326 12.36 -8.44 19.29
CA LYS A 326 13.23 -7.25 19.30
C LYS A 326 14.66 -7.54 18.89
N ASP A 327 15.09 -8.82 18.94
CA ASP A 327 16.43 -9.22 18.53
C ASP A 327 16.56 -9.12 17.00
N PRO A 328 17.47 -8.28 16.47
CA PRO A 328 17.65 -8.11 15.03
C PRO A 328 17.97 -9.42 14.30
N ILE A 329 18.78 -10.30 14.92
CA ILE A 329 19.18 -11.58 14.34
C ILE A 329 17.97 -12.51 14.18
N LYS A 330 17.11 -12.58 15.21
CA LYS A 330 15.89 -13.40 15.16
C LYS A 330 14.87 -12.83 14.19
N ARG A 331 14.77 -11.52 14.07
CA ARG A 331 13.91 -10.85 13.07
C ARG A 331 14.36 -11.18 11.64
N ASP A 332 15.66 -11.14 11.37
CA ASP A 332 16.22 -11.52 10.07
C ASP A 332 16.07 -13.02 9.83
N SER A 333 16.14 -13.86 10.86
CA SER A 333 15.87 -15.29 10.76
C SER A 333 14.42 -15.58 10.36
N GLN A 334 13.44 -14.82 10.87
CA GLN A 334 12.05 -14.91 10.45
C GLN A 334 11.88 -14.59 8.95
N LYS A 335 12.59 -13.58 8.45
CA LYS A 335 12.62 -13.28 7.01
C LYS A 335 13.29 -14.38 6.20
N ALA A 336 14.43 -14.90 6.67
CA ALA A 336 15.21 -15.91 5.97
C ALA A 336 14.42 -17.21 5.75
N VAL A 337 13.64 -17.62 6.75
CA VAL A 337 12.87 -18.87 6.68
C VAL A 337 11.85 -18.86 5.54
N ILE A 338 11.18 -17.76 5.29
CA ILE A 338 10.18 -17.67 4.21
C ILE A 338 10.82 -17.56 2.83
N LEU A 339 12.04 -17.00 2.74
CA LEU A 339 12.81 -16.92 1.50
C LEU A 339 13.47 -18.24 1.11
N GLY A 340 13.33 -19.31 1.90
CA GLY A 340 13.98 -20.59 1.65
C GLY A 340 15.51 -20.55 1.78
N ARG A 341 16.04 -19.58 2.47
CA ARG A 341 17.48 -19.43 2.71
C ARG A 341 17.83 -20.18 3.99
N ASP A 342 18.15 -21.46 3.89
CA ASP A 342 18.42 -22.35 5.03
C ASP A 342 19.75 -22.06 5.75
N HIS A 343 20.62 -21.23 5.19
CA HIS A 343 21.88 -20.82 5.82
C HIS A 343 21.85 -19.35 6.19
N TYR A 344 21.47 -19.06 7.42
CA TYR A 344 21.75 -17.78 8.04
C TYR A 344 23.28 -17.66 8.23
N ARG A 345 23.94 -16.94 7.31
CA ARG A 345 25.32 -16.53 7.52
C ARG A 345 25.31 -15.50 8.66
N ARG A 346 25.82 -15.83 9.85
CA ARG A 346 26.03 -14.84 10.90
C ARG A 346 26.79 -13.68 10.28
N PRO A 347 26.31 -12.41 10.40
CA PRO A 347 27.09 -11.29 9.94
C PRO A 347 28.44 -11.33 10.66
N THR A 348 29.52 -11.36 9.91
CA THR A 348 30.87 -11.26 10.44
C THR A 348 31.10 -9.84 10.92
N LYS A 349 32.03 -9.65 11.88
CA LYS A 349 32.40 -8.30 12.36
C LYS A 349 32.80 -7.36 11.21
N HIS A 350 33.13 -7.86 10.03
CA HIS A 350 33.44 -7.08 8.82
C HIS A 350 32.23 -6.41 8.18
N ASP A 351 31.03 -6.98 8.32
CA ASP A 351 29.81 -6.39 7.70
C ASP A 351 29.35 -5.10 8.41
N TYR A 352 29.84 -4.84 9.60
CA TYR A 352 29.60 -3.60 10.36
C TYR A 352 30.74 -2.55 10.23
N GLY A 353 31.85 -2.89 9.59
CA GLY A 353 33.07 -2.06 9.51
C GLY A 353 32.99 -0.89 8.52
N ASP A 354 32.20 -1.01 7.47
CA ASP A 354 32.23 -0.05 6.35
C ASP A 354 31.30 1.16 6.52
N LYS A 355 30.43 1.18 7.55
CA LYS A 355 29.57 2.35 7.82
C LYS A 355 30.29 3.53 8.49
N LYS A 356 31.56 3.37 8.90
CA LYS A 356 32.34 4.45 9.50
C LYS A 356 33.15 5.30 8.50
N ARG A 357 33.20 4.95 7.22
CA ARG A 357 33.97 5.69 6.20
C ARG A 357 33.18 6.74 5.40
N LEU A 358 31.89 6.90 5.66
CA LEU A 358 31.05 7.90 4.98
C LEU A 358 30.68 9.12 5.84
N ARG A 359 31.44 9.36 6.93
CA ARG A 359 31.36 10.60 7.69
C ARG A 359 32.78 11.22 7.78
N ARG A 360 33.20 11.78 6.70
CA ARG A 360 34.19 12.88 6.64
C ARG A 360 33.90 13.75 5.42
#